data_e7349660881a1cc8f4f2276dd39587b8
#
_entry.id   e7349660881a1cc8f4f2276dd39587b8
#
_cell.length_a   1.000
_cell.length_b   1.000
_cell.length_c   1.000
_cell.angle_alpha   90.00
_cell.angle_beta   90.00
_cell.angle_gamma   90.00
#
_symmetry.space_group_name_H-M   'P 1'
#
loop_
_entity.id
_entity.type
_entity.pdbx_description
1 polymer ?
#
loop_
_entity_poly.entity_id
_entity_poly.type
_entity_poly.pdbx_seq_one_letter_code
_entity_poly.pdbx_strand_id
1 'polypeptide(L)'
;MRTGAVIAAAGRPGGYSSYDGLEHIKGSSMVRRMISTFRRAGVEDIVIVTGYRAEETEKDLVKLGAVFLRMDNYEDEQMLDFAVRGISYLADTCDRIFFCPADVPLFSEKTVREMMDRASPVVIPVCGERKGHPVLIDAELSGRIASYVGERGLKGALDDSGAETAFVQVDDRGVLAAAGKDPGFEDKARYECPARIYPKVKVQLVRNVPFFGPGMMVILKQIQIL
;
A
#
# COMPACT_ATOMS: atom_id res chain seq x y z
N MET A 1 -11.33 9.78 -11.40
CA MET A 1 -10.35 8.69 -11.59
C MET A 1 -10.21 7.95 -10.28
N ARG A 2 -10.59 6.68 -10.22
CA ARG A 2 -10.54 5.86 -9.00
C ARG A 2 -9.18 5.17 -8.93
N THR A 3 -8.48 5.35 -7.82
CA THR A 3 -7.14 4.80 -7.62
C THR A 3 -7.16 3.79 -6.49
N GLY A 4 -6.62 2.59 -6.74
CA GLY A 4 -6.44 1.54 -5.76
C GLY A 4 -4.98 1.31 -5.42
N ALA A 5 -4.71 0.45 -4.43
CA ALA A 5 -3.36 0.05 -4.06
C ALA A 5 -3.28 -1.45 -3.74
N VAL A 6 -2.25 -2.09 -4.26
CA VAL A 6 -1.86 -3.48 -3.95
C VAL A 6 -0.60 -3.46 -3.10
N ILE A 7 -0.66 -4.12 -1.94
CA ILE A 7 0.48 -4.34 -1.07
C ILE A 7 0.81 -5.84 -1.09
N ALA A 8 1.99 -6.20 -1.60
CA ALA A 8 2.44 -7.58 -1.64
C ALA A 8 3.13 -7.97 -0.32
N ALA A 9 2.42 -8.70 0.52
CA ALA A 9 2.83 -9.16 1.85
C ALA A 9 2.85 -10.71 1.96
N ALA A 10 3.02 -11.40 0.84
CA ALA A 10 2.97 -12.88 0.78
C ALA A 10 4.32 -13.55 1.01
N GLY A 11 5.44 -12.81 0.84
CA GLY A 11 6.79 -13.34 0.95
C GLY A 11 7.21 -13.73 2.36
N ARG A 12 8.08 -14.75 2.47
CA ARG A 12 8.72 -15.18 3.73
C ARG A 12 10.08 -14.49 3.92
N PRO A 13 10.55 -14.35 5.17
CA PRO A 13 11.92 -13.91 5.43
C PRO A 13 12.95 -14.80 4.75
N GLY A 14 13.93 -14.19 4.09
CA GLY A 14 14.95 -14.92 3.32
C GLY A 14 14.58 -15.25 1.88
N GLY A 15 13.32 -14.96 1.46
CA GLY A 15 12.88 -15.01 0.07
C GLY A 15 13.07 -13.66 -0.65
N TYR A 16 12.09 -13.31 -1.49
CA TYR A 16 12.07 -12.01 -2.20
C TYR A 16 11.93 -10.81 -1.27
N SER A 17 11.30 -11.00 -0.10
CA SER A 17 11.27 -10.02 0.99
C SER A 17 12.13 -10.50 2.14
N SER A 18 13.03 -9.67 2.63
CA SER A 18 13.86 -9.97 3.80
C SER A 18 13.10 -9.81 5.11
N TYR A 19 11.89 -9.26 5.06
CA TYR A 19 11.08 -8.89 6.22
C TYR A 19 9.65 -9.39 6.09
N ASP A 20 9.13 -9.81 7.22
CA ASP A 20 7.73 -10.13 7.44
C ASP A 20 6.91 -8.82 7.49
N GLY A 21 5.82 -8.74 6.73
CA GLY A 21 4.94 -7.57 6.72
C GLY A 21 4.33 -7.21 8.08
N LEU A 22 4.39 -8.14 9.06
CA LEU A 22 4.02 -7.95 10.46
C LEU A 22 5.12 -7.29 11.29
N GLU A 23 6.33 -7.17 10.79
CA GLU A 23 7.39 -6.48 11.56
C GLU A 23 7.00 -5.04 11.87
N HIS A 24 7.32 -4.64 13.11
CA HIS A 24 6.88 -3.38 13.66
C HIS A 24 7.96 -2.32 13.55
N ILE A 25 7.56 -1.20 12.95
CA ILE A 25 8.33 0.04 13.00
C ILE A 25 7.62 0.96 14.01
N LYS A 26 8.26 1.23 15.14
CA LYS A 26 7.72 2.10 16.22
C LYS A 26 6.30 1.68 16.67
N GLY A 27 6.08 0.37 16.82
CA GLY A 27 4.83 -0.18 17.35
C GLY A 27 3.68 -0.29 16.34
N SER A 28 3.96 -0.08 15.06
CA SER A 28 2.99 -0.33 13.98
C SER A 28 3.58 -1.28 12.95
N SER A 29 2.82 -2.24 12.47
CA SER A 29 3.31 -3.11 11.40
C SER A 29 3.55 -2.30 10.12
N MET A 30 4.51 -2.76 9.30
CA MET A 30 4.87 -2.08 8.05
C MET A 30 3.66 -1.93 7.13
N VAL A 31 2.87 -2.99 6.97
CA VAL A 31 1.67 -2.96 6.13
C VAL A 31 0.63 -1.99 6.67
N ARG A 32 0.42 -1.93 7.99
CA ARG A 32 -0.50 -0.96 8.62
C ARG A 32 -0.09 0.49 8.30
N ARG A 33 1.21 0.77 8.32
CA ARG A 33 1.74 2.09 7.95
C ARG A 33 1.44 2.43 6.49
N MET A 34 1.69 1.49 5.56
CA MET A 34 1.42 1.67 4.13
C MET A 34 -0.06 1.97 3.87
N ILE A 35 -0.97 1.19 4.47
CA ILE A 35 -2.42 1.42 4.40
C ILE A 35 -2.75 2.85 4.86
N SER A 36 -2.19 3.28 5.98
CA SER A 36 -2.43 4.63 6.52
C SER A 36 -1.92 5.72 5.57
N THR A 37 -0.75 5.53 4.96
CA THR A 37 -0.15 6.48 4.00
C THR A 37 -1.02 6.59 2.74
N PHE A 38 -1.42 5.47 2.14
CA PHE A 38 -2.29 5.46 0.97
C PHE A 38 -3.63 6.16 1.25
N ARG A 39 -4.27 5.85 2.38
CA ARG A 39 -5.55 6.48 2.73
C ARG A 39 -5.46 7.97 2.95
N ARG A 40 -4.40 8.46 3.61
CA ARG A 40 -4.19 9.91 3.75
C ARG A 40 -3.97 10.60 2.42
N ALA A 41 -3.41 9.90 1.44
CA ALA A 41 -3.27 10.40 0.09
C ALA A 41 -4.59 10.35 -0.73
N GLY A 42 -5.64 9.69 -0.22
CA GLY A 42 -6.94 9.59 -0.87
C GLY A 42 -7.17 8.26 -1.61
N VAL A 43 -6.28 7.27 -1.45
CA VAL A 43 -6.43 5.93 -2.00
C VAL A 43 -7.18 5.06 -0.98
N GLU A 44 -8.42 4.68 -1.29
CA GLU A 44 -9.30 3.95 -0.35
C GLU A 44 -9.39 2.45 -0.66
N ASP A 45 -9.31 2.07 -1.93
CA ASP A 45 -9.37 0.68 -2.38
C ASP A 45 -8.02 -0.01 -2.19
N ILE A 46 -7.85 -0.71 -1.08
CA ILE A 46 -6.57 -1.33 -0.71
C ILE A 46 -6.72 -2.84 -0.68
N VAL A 47 -5.88 -3.50 -1.44
CA VAL A 47 -5.74 -4.97 -1.51
C VAL A 47 -4.40 -5.36 -0.91
N ILE A 48 -4.41 -6.40 -0.08
CA ILE A 48 -3.21 -6.99 0.50
C ILE A 48 -3.14 -8.43 0.01
N VAL A 49 -2.06 -8.75 -0.71
CA VAL A 49 -1.79 -10.13 -1.12
C VAL A 49 -1.02 -10.79 0.02
N THR A 50 -1.61 -11.82 0.63
CA THR A 50 -1.06 -12.53 1.80
C THR A 50 -0.65 -13.96 1.42
N GLY A 51 0.32 -14.51 2.15
CA GLY A 51 0.83 -15.88 1.98
C GLY A 51 1.48 -16.36 3.26
N TYR A 52 2.78 -16.14 3.43
CA TYR A 52 3.46 -16.47 4.68
C TYR A 52 2.80 -15.77 5.87
N ARG A 53 2.43 -16.51 6.90
CA ARG A 53 1.71 -16.01 8.10
C ARG A 53 0.44 -15.22 7.75
N ALA A 54 -0.30 -15.65 6.72
CA ALA A 54 -1.49 -14.94 6.23
C ALA A 54 -2.51 -14.68 7.35
N GLU A 55 -2.81 -15.69 8.18
CA GLU A 55 -3.80 -15.55 9.27
C GLU A 55 -3.44 -14.48 10.28
N GLU A 56 -2.17 -14.38 10.65
CA GLU A 56 -1.70 -13.37 11.59
C GLU A 56 -1.75 -11.97 10.98
N THR A 57 -1.33 -11.85 9.71
CA THR A 57 -1.38 -10.60 8.96
C THR A 57 -2.81 -10.10 8.79
N GLU A 58 -3.72 -10.97 8.38
CA GLU A 58 -5.13 -10.65 8.20
C GLU A 58 -5.79 -10.26 9.53
N LYS A 59 -5.50 -10.98 10.62
CA LYS A 59 -6.01 -10.69 11.96
C LYS A 59 -5.53 -9.33 12.49
N ASP A 60 -4.27 -8.96 12.25
CA ASP A 60 -3.74 -7.65 12.63
C ASP A 60 -4.42 -6.50 11.86
N LEU A 61 -4.75 -6.73 10.59
CA LEU A 61 -5.18 -5.70 9.67
C LEU A 61 -6.69 -5.68 9.40
N VAL A 62 -7.47 -6.66 9.88
CA VAL A 62 -8.91 -6.81 9.57
C VAL A 62 -9.72 -5.54 9.84
N LYS A 63 -9.40 -4.79 10.88
CA LYS A 63 -10.11 -3.56 11.27
C LYS A 63 -9.80 -2.37 10.36
N LEU A 64 -8.84 -2.50 9.47
CA LEU A 64 -8.45 -1.43 8.55
C LEU A 64 -9.27 -1.45 7.25
N GLY A 65 -10.20 -2.41 7.05
CA GLY A 65 -11.08 -2.43 5.88
C GLY A 65 -10.33 -2.58 4.55
N ALA A 66 -9.21 -3.29 4.53
CA ALA A 66 -8.54 -3.73 3.33
C ALA A 66 -9.09 -5.10 2.88
N VAL A 67 -8.99 -5.40 1.60
CA VAL A 67 -9.31 -6.71 1.04
C VAL A 67 -8.08 -7.60 1.11
N PHE A 68 -8.23 -8.86 1.50
CA PHE A 68 -7.14 -9.83 1.54
C PHE A 68 -7.29 -10.84 0.41
N LEU A 69 -6.22 -11.03 -0.35
CA LEU A 69 -6.12 -12.08 -1.37
C LEU A 69 -5.04 -13.06 -0.93
N ARG A 70 -5.46 -14.22 -0.41
CA ARG A 70 -4.53 -15.25 0.06
C ARG A 70 -3.97 -16.04 -1.12
N MET A 71 -2.67 -16.28 -1.08
CA MET A 71 -1.93 -17.12 -2.01
C MET A 71 -1.44 -18.36 -1.25
N ASP A 72 -2.11 -19.49 -1.43
CA ASP A 72 -1.77 -20.73 -0.69
C ASP A 72 -0.44 -21.33 -1.15
N ASN A 73 -0.08 -21.14 -2.44
CA ASN A 73 1.17 -21.62 -3.04
C ASN A 73 2.28 -20.56 -3.05
N TYR A 74 2.26 -19.60 -2.11
CA TYR A 74 3.20 -18.47 -2.08
C TYR A 74 4.68 -18.86 -2.11
N GLU A 75 5.03 -20.11 -1.74
CA GLU A 75 6.42 -20.58 -1.71
C GLU A 75 7.01 -20.76 -3.11
N ASP A 76 6.16 -21.12 -4.09
CA ASP A 76 6.53 -21.36 -5.48
C ASP A 76 6.33 -20.08 -6.35
N GLU A 77 5.72 -19.05 -5.79
CA GLU A 77 5.34 -17.83 -6.50
C GLU A 77 6.40 -16.74 -6.40
N GLN A 78 6.45 -15.90 -7.42
CA GLN A 78 7.34 -14.75 -7.50
C GLN A 78 6.61 -13.44 -7.17
N MET A 79 7.37 -12.36 -7.01
CA MET A 79 6.80 -11.02 -6.78
C MET A 79 5.84 -10.58 -7.89
N LEU A 80 6.06 -11.04 -9.13
CA LEU A 80 5.17 -10.76 -10.26
C LEU A 80 3.80 -11.40 -10.05
N ASP A 81 3.74 -12.63 -9.54
CA ASP A 81 2.47 -13.35 -9.34
C ASP A 81 1.62 -12.65 -8.28
N PHE A 82 2.25 -12.14 -7.22
CA PHE A 82 1.58 -11.32 -6.22
C PHE A 82 1.06 -10.00 -6.83
N ALA A 83 1.84 -9.37 -7.71
CA ALA A 83 1.43 -8.16 -8.41
C ALA A 83 0.24 -8.44 -9.35
N VAL A 84 0.33 -9.48 -10.17
CA VAL A 84 -0.74 -9.91 -11.09
C VAL A 84 -2.02 -10.19 -10.32
N ARG A 85 -1.94 -10.94 -9.21
CA ARG A 85 -3.11 -11.29 -8.38
C ARG A 85 -3.85 -10.04 -7.89
N GLY A 86 -3.12 -9.07 -7.34
CA GLY A 86 -3.71 -7.86 -6.78
C GLY A 86 -4.17 -6.87 -7.86
N ILE A 87 -3.36 -6.65 -8.89
CA ILE A 87 -3.68 -5.73 -9.99
C ILE A 87 -4.92 -6.21 -10.75
N SER A 88 -5.00 -7.49 -11.11
CA SER A 88 -6.16 -8.06 -11.81
C SER A 88 -7.44 -7.93 -10.98
N TYR A 89 -7.36 -8.07 -9.66
CA TYR A 89 -8.53 -7.90 -8.77
C TYR A 89 -9.06 -6.45 -8.78
N LEU A 90 -8.19 -5.45 -8.80
CA LEU A 90 -8.58 -4.04 -8.77
C LEU A 90 -8.91 -3.47 -10.16
N ALA A 91 -8.48 -4.12 -11.24
CA ALA A 91 -8.62 -3.59 -12.60
C ALA A 91 -10.07 -3.38 -13.04
N ASP A 92 -11.02 -4.15 -12.49
CA ASP A 92 -12.44 -4.00 -12.80
C ASP A 92 -13.09 -2.80 -12.09
N THR A 93 -12.45 -2.25 -11.05
CA THR A 93 -13.05 -1.22 -10.19
C THR A 93 -12.25 0.07 -10.08
N CYS A 94 -10.98 0.04 -10.44
CA CYS A 94 -10.06 1.17 -10.38
C CYS A 94 -9.52 1.50 -11.76
N ASP A 95 -9.32 2.78 -12.03
CA ASP A 95 -8.69 3.26 -13.27
C ASP A 95 -7.16 3.13 -13.19
N ARG A 96 -6.61 3.30 -11.97
CA ARG A 96 -5.16 3.25 -11.70
C ARG A 96 -4.88 2.50 -10.42
N ILE A 97 -3.75 1.81 -10.37
CA ILE A 97 -3.41 0.89 -9.28
C ILE A 97 -1.96 1.09 -8.87
N PHE A 98 -1.74 1.44 -7.60
CA PHE A 98 -0.42 1.38 -6.99
C PHE A 98 -0.04 -0.06 -6.69
N PHE A 99 1.21 -0.41 -6.99
CA PHE A 99 1.82 -1.65 -6.52
C PHE A 99 3.02 -1.35 -5.62
N CYS A 100 3.08 -1.99 -4.46
CA CYS A 100 4.19 -1.84 -3.53
C CYS A 100 4.47 -3.15 -2.77
N PRO A 101 5.73 -3.62 -2.73
CA PRO A 101 6.14 -4.67 -1.82
C PRO A 101 6.05 -4.20 -0.35
N ALA A 102 5.69 -5.09 0.56
CA ALA A 102 5.51 -4.77 1.98
C ALA A 102 6.80 -4.35 2.70
N ASP A 103 7.96 -4.65 2.11
CA ASP A 103 9.28 -4.27 2.64
C ASP A 103 9.70 -2.81 2.33
N VAL A 104 8.88 -2.04 1.59
CA VAL A 104 9.12 -0.62 1.32
C VAL A 104 8.04 0.28 1.96
N PRO A 105 7.97 0.39 3.30
CA PRO A 105 6.85 1.04 3.98
C PRO A 105 7.01 2.53 4.24
N LEU A 106 8.15 3.16 3.88
CA LEU A 106 8.51 4.49 4.36
C LEU A 106 8.22 5.63 3.38
N PHE A 107 7.60 5.37 2.23
CA PHE A 107 7.18 6.42 1.31
C PHE A 107 6.14 7.35 1.93
N SER A 108 6.13 8.61 1.50
CA SER A 108 5.28 9.65 2.06
C SER A 108 3.95 9.80 1.31
N GLU A 109 2.96 10.36 2.01
CA GLU A 109 1.69 10.79 1.42
C GLU A 109 1.89 11.79 0.28
N LYS A 110 2.86 12.70 0.42
CA LYS A 110 3.21 13.70 -0.60
C LYS A 110 3.63 13.01 -1.91
N THR A 111 4.53 12.02 -1.82
CA THR A 111 4.97 11.23 -2.97
C THR A 111 3.80 10.56 -3.68
N VAL A 112 2.89 9.91 -2.93
CA VAL A 112 1.71 9.26 -3.52
C VAL A 112 0.85 10.27 -4.29
N ARG A 113 0.61 11.46 -3.74
CA ARG A 113 -0.16 12.53 -4.40
C ARG A 113 0.53 13.04 -5.66
N GLU A 114 1.83 13.33 -5.59
CA GLU A 114 2.62 13.79 -6.74
C GLU A 114 2.62 12.77 -7.89
N MET A 115 2.58 11.47 -7.57
CA MET A 115 2.46 10.42 -8.59
C MET A 115 1.06 10.38 -9.21
N MET A 116 0.00 10.53 -8.41
CA MET A 116 -1.38 10.57 -8.93
C MET A 116 -1.64 11.75 -9.87
N ASP A 117 -0.93 12.85 -9.70
CA ASP A 117 -1.05 14.04 -10.55
C ASP A 117 -0.40 13.86 -11.95
N ARG A 118 0.29 12.76 -12.20
CA ARG A 118 0.91 12.45 -13.51
C ARG A 118 -0.04 11.68 -14.41
N ALA A 119 -0.25 12.20 -15.61
CA ALA A 119 -1.09 11.58 -16.64
C ALA A 119 -0.26 10.63 -17.54
N SER A 120 0.33 9.58 -16.97
CA SER A 120 1.08 8.56 -17.72
C SER A 120 0.63 7.17 -17.30
N PRO A 121 0.56 6.19 -18.22
CA PRO A 121 0.12 4.82 -17.92
C PRO A 121 0.95 4.12 -16.84
N VAL A 122 2.24 4.47 -16.73
CA VAL A 122 3.11 3.99 -15.67
C VAL A 122 3.83 5.17 -15.05
N VAL A 123 3.82 5.25 -13.71
CA VAL A 123 4.53 6.31 -12.97
C VAL A 123 5.42 5.68 -11.91
N ILE A 124 6.70 6.04 -11.92
CA ILE A 124 7.71 5.52 -11.00
C ILE A 124 8.37 6.68 -10.25
N PRO A 125 8.43 6.66 -8.91
CA PRO A 125 9.13 7.67 -8.15
C PRO A 125 10.65 7.46 -8.27
N VAL A 126 11.39 8.56 -8.34
CA VAL A 126 12.85 8.56 -8.42
C VAL A 126 13.40 9.47 -7.33
N CYS A 127 14.29 8.94 -6.50
CA CYS A 127 15.02 9.72 -5.51
C CYS A 127 16.51 9.72 -5.86
N GLY A 128 17.02 10.89 -6.20
CA GLY A 128 18.33 10.99 -6.86
C GLY A 128 18.31 10.34 -8.24
N GLU A 129 19.12 9.28 -8.43
CA GLU A 129 19.17 8.52 -9.68
C GLU A 129 18.47 7.14 -9.57
N ARG A 130 17.92 6.81 -8.42
CA ARG A 130 17.36 5.49 -8.11
C ARG A 130 15.84 5.48 -8.22
N LYS A 131 15.32 4.52 -8.98
CA LYS A 131 13.87 4.22 -9.06
C LYS A 131 13.42 3.53 -7.78
N GLY A 132 12.21 3.88 -7.30
CA GLY A 132 11.65 3.38 -6.05
C GLY A 132 10.23 2.83 -6.16
N HIS A 133 9.60 2.65 -5.01
CA HIS A 133 8.22 2.24 -4.83
C HIS A 133 7.44 3.30 -4.02
N PRO A 134 6.09 3.29 -4.15
CA PRO A 134 5.24 2.44 -4.99
C PRO A 134 5.35 2.75 -6.49
N VAL A 135 4.90 1.83 -7.34
CA VAL A 135 4.71 2.07 -8.79
C VAL A 135 3.23 2.26 -9.06
N LEU A 136 2.85 3.29 -9.81
CA LEU A 136 1.46 3.52 -10.22
C LEU A 136 1.28 3.05 -11.66
N ILE A 137 0.21 2.31 -11.95
CA ILE A 137 -0.02 1.59 -13.19
C ILE A 137 -1.47 1.79 -13.60
N ASP A 138 -1.74 2.09 -14.86
CA ASP A 138 -3.10 2.12 -15.39
C ASP A 138 -3.69 0.70 -15.43
N ALA A 139 -4.94 0.56 -15.02
CA ALA A 139 -5.63 -0.73 -14.94
C ALA A 139 -5.72 -1.45 -16.29
N GLU A 140 -5.75 -0.71 -17.39
CA GLU A 140 -5.76 -1.27 -18.75
C GLU A 140 -4.53 -2.13 -19.07
N LEU A 141 -3.43 -1.96 -18.35
CA LEU A 141 -2.22 -2.76 -18.50
C LEU A 141 -2.29 -4.13 -17.80
N SER A 142 -3.32 -4.38 -16.98
CA SER A 142 -3.46 -5.61 -16.18
C SER A 142 -3.34 -6.89 -17.00
N GLY A 143 -4.01 -6.95 -18.16
CA GLY A 143 -3.97 -8.10 -19.06
C GLY A 143 -2.57 -8.33 -19.65
N ARG A 144 -1.86 -7.26 -20.03
CA ARG A 144 -0.48 -7.37 -20.56
C ARG A 144 0.50 -7.81 -19.46
N ILE A 145 0.35 -7.30 -18.25
CA ILE A 145 1.17 -7.70 -17.10
C ILE A 145 0.94 -9.18 -16.77
N ALA A 146 -0.33 -9.62 -16.78
CA ALA A 146 -0.69 -11.01 -16.48
C ALA A 146 -0.20 -12.01 -17.56
N SER A 147 -0.05 -11.58 -18.80
CA SER A 147 0.43 -12.42 -19.92
C SER A 147 1.95 -12.46 -20.07
N TYR A 148 2.69 -11.70 -19.26
CA TYR A 148 4.15 -11.66 -19.34
C TYR A 148 4.80 -12.95 -18.81
N VAL A 149 5.71 -13.54 -19.60
CA VAL A 149 6.36 -14.83 -19.30
C VAL A 149 7.89 -14.69 -19.10
N GLY A 150 8.39 -13.48 -18.95
CA GLY A 150 9.82 -13.22 -18.80
C GLY A 150 10.30 -13.27 -17.35
N GLU A 151 11.62 -13.33 -17.17
CA GLU A 151 12.27 -13.48 -15.85
C GLU A 151 12.50 -12.16 -15.09
N ARG A 152 12.22 -10.98 -15.71
CA ARG A 152 12.51 -9.67 -15.13
C ARG A 152 11.43 -9.14 -14.20
N GLY A 153 10.48 -9.99 -13.79
CA GLY A 153 9.37 -9.65 -12.87
C GLY A 153 8.51 -8.51 -13.40
N LEU A 154 7.87 -7.75 -12.48
CA LEU A 154 6.98 -6.64 -12.85
C LEU A 154 7.66 -5.58 -13.73
N LYS A 155 8.94 -5.28 -13.49
CA LYS A 155 9.71 -4.37 -14.35
C LYS A 155 9.73 -4.84 -15.79
N GLY A 156 10.00 -6.14 -16.01
CA GLY A 156 10.01 -6.73 -17.34
C GLY A 156 8.64 -6.67 -18.00
N ALA A 157 7.58 -6.95 -17.26
CA ALA A 157 6.19 -6.87 -17.74
C ALA A 157 5.79 -5.45 -18.17
N LEU A 158 6.22 -4.43 -17.41
CA LEU A 158 5.98 -3.03 -17.75
C LEU A 158 6.79 -2.59 -18.98
N ASP A 159 8.06 -2.97 -19.06
CA ASP A 159 8.91 -2.66 -20.22
C ASP A 159 8.34 -3.32 -21.51
N ASP A 160 7.88 -4.59 -21.41
CA ASP A 160 7.32 -5.36 -22.53
C ASP A 160 5.94 -4.84 -22.98
N SER A 161 5.20 -4.21 -22.06
CA SER A 161 3.90 -3.61 -22.37
C SER A 161 3.99 -2.47 -23.39
N GLY A 162 5.18 -1.87 -23.58
CA GLY A 162 5.39 -0.70 -24.42
C GLY A 162 4.70 0.57 -23.92
N ALA A 163 4.20 0.57 -22.71
CA ALA A 163 3.51 1.72 -22.12
C ALA A 163 4.50 2.84 -21.77
N GLU A 164 4.07 4.08 -22.00
CA GLU A 164 4.84 5.25 -21.59
C GLU A 164 5.04 5.27 -20.08
N THR A 165 6.28 5.49 -19.63
CA THR A 165 6.64 5.56 -18.22
C THR A 165 7.10 6.98 -17.86
N ALA A 166 6.38 7.62 -16.94
CA ALA A 166 6.81 8.88 -16.33
C ALA A 166 7.63 8.62 -15.06
N PHE A 167 8.73 9.35 -14.93
CA PHE A 167 9.57 9.35 -13.74
C PHE A 167 9.32 10.62 -12.93
N VAL A 168 8.91 10.47 -11.67
CA VAL A 168 8.64 11.60 -10.77
C VAL A 168 9.81 11.76 -9.81
N GLN A 169 10.54 12.87 -9.94
CA GLN A 169 11.60 13.21 -8.98
C GLN A 169 10.96 13.60 -7.64
N VAL A 170 11.33 12.89 -6.59
CA VAL A 170 10.84 13.10 -5.23
C VAL A 170 12.00 13.27 -4.26
N ASP A 171 11.84 14.18 -3.30
CA ASP A 171 12.73 14.29 -2.15
C ASP A 171 12.21 13.40 -1.01
N ASP A 172 12.14 12.10 -1.30
CA ASP A 172 11.58 11.09 -0.40
C ASP A 172 12.43 9.82 -0.46
N ARG A 173 13.37 9.70 0.46
CA ARG A 173 14.22 8.50 0.56
C ARG A 173 13.44 7.25 0.96
N GLY A 174 12.23 7.40 1.48
CA GLY A 174 11.35 6.30 1.85
C GLY A 174 10.97 5.41 0.66
N VAL A 175 10.94 5.96 -0.57
CA VAL A 175 10.66 5.19 -1.79
C VAL A 175 11.72 4.15 -2.13
N LEU A 176 12.93 4.29 -1.56
CA LEU A 176 14.07 3.39 -1.75
C LEU A 176 14.33 2.51 -0.53
N ALA A 177 13.68 2.80 0.60
CA ALA A 177 13.99 2.21 1.89
C ALA A 177 13.34 0.83 2.02
N ALA A 178 14.05 -0.19 1.52
CA ALA A 178 13.66 -1.58 1.68
C ALA A 178 14.17 -2.14 3.01
N ALA A 179 13.24 -2.61 3.85
CA ALA A 179 13.57 -3.25 5.11
C ALA A 179 14.50 -4.47 4.89
N GLY A 180 15.55 -4.58 5.72
CA GLY A 180 16.55 -5.64 5.63
C GLY A 180 17.54 -5.56 4.46
N LYS A 181 17.33 -4.65 3.51
CA LYS A 181 18.22 -4.44 2.37
C LYS A 181 18.95 -3.10 2.42
N ASP A 182 18.36 -2.12 3.09
CA ASP A 182 18.92 -0.77 3.24
C ASP A 182 19.55 -0.63 4.63
N PRO A 183 20.89 -0.47 4.74
CA PRO A 183 21.57 -0.31 6.03
C PRO A 183 21.08 0.91 6.84
N GLY A 184 20.50 1.91 6.18
CA GLY A 184 19.93 3.10 6.82
C GLY A 184 18.43 3.02 7.12
N PHE A 185 17.81 1.84 6.93
CA PHE A 185 16.35 1.69 7.10
C PHE A 185 15.88 2.05 8.50
N GLU A 186 16.54 1.54 9.54
CA GLU A 186 16.17 1.80 10.94
C GLU A 186 16.27 3.28 11.31
N ASP A 187 17.29 3.97 10.82
CA ASP A 187 17.44 5.41 11.05
C ASP A 187 16.35 6.20 10.34
N LYS A 188 16.05 5.89 9.08
CA LYS A 188 14.93 6.50 8.34
C LYS A 188 13.61 6.25 9.05
N ALA A 189 13.36 5.03 9.51
CA ALA A 189 12.17 4.68 10.27
C ALA A 189 12.00 5.49 11.55
N ARG A 190 13.10 5.90 12.19
CA ARG A 190 13.07 6.74 13.39
C ARG A 190 12.62 8.18 13.12
N TYR A 191 13.01 8.76 11.98
CA TYR A 191 12.74 10.17 11.69
C TYR A 191 11.41 10.37 10.94
N GLU A 192 11.03 9.45 10.07
CA GLU A 192 9.89 9.63 9.16
C GLU A 192 8.58 9.03 9.67
N CYS A 193 8.60 8.37 10.85
CA CYS A 193 7.40 7.78 11.43
C CYS A 193 6.76 8.74 12.45
N PRO A 194 5.61 9.37 12.15
CA PRO A 194 4.86 10.09 13.18
C PRO A 194 4.42 9.09 14.25
N ALA A 195 4.77 9.37 15.50
CA ALA A 195 4.65 8.46 16.64
C ALA A 195 3.20 8.09 17.02
N ARG A 196 2.18 8.62 16.36
CA ARG A 196 0.77 8.34 16.66
C ARG A 196 -0.10 8.38 15.40
N ILE A 197 -0.71 7.25 15.07
CA ILE A 197 -1.86 7.19 14.18
C ILE A 197 -3.07 7.51 15.04
N TYR A 198 -3.65 8.69 14.86
CA TYR A 198 -4.96 9.00 15.45
C TYR A 198 -6.02 8.44 14.51
N PRO A 199 -6.89 7.52 14.97
CA PRO A 199 -8.03 7.12 14.16
C PRO A 199 -8.93 8.33 13.95
N LYS A 200 -9.12 8.76 12.70
CA LYS A 200 -10.19 9.68 12.34
C LYS A 200 -11.51 8.90 12.44
N VAL A 201 -12.18 9.01 13.56
CA VAL A 201 -13.52 8.45 13.71
C VAL A 201 -14.49 9.37 12.96
N LYS A 202 -14.95 8.94 11.78
CA LYS A 202 -16.06 9.59 11.08
C LYS A 202 -17.36 9.07 11.72
N VAL A 203 -17.88 9.79 12.70
CA VAL A 203 -19.22 9.50 13.25
C VAL A 203 -20.25 10.07 12.29
N GLN A 204 -20.84 9.23 11.47
CA GLN A 204 -21.97 9.60 10.63
C GLN A 204 -23.27 9.36 11.41
N LEU A 205 -23.86 10.43 11.94
CA LEU A 205 -25.20 10.37 12.54
C LEU A 205 -26.24 10.28 11.41
N VAL A 206 -26.68 9.06 11.10
CA VAL A 206 -27.82 8.86 10.20
C VAL A 206 -29.10 9.09 10.99
N ARG A 207 -29.78 10.19 10.70
CA ARG A 207 -31.03 10.61 11.36
C ARG A 207 -32.20 9.86 10.75
N ASN A 208 -32.72 8.85 11.45
CA ASN A 208 -34.05 8.33 11.13
C ASN A 208 -35.00 8.12 12.32
N VAL A 209 -34.61 8.34 13.56
CA VAL A 209 -35.52 8.36 14.74
C VAL A 209 -34.86 9.18 15.84
N PRO A 210 -35.63 9.98 16.65
CA PRO A 210 -35.09 10.71 17.80
C PRO A 210 -34.86 9.75 18.96
N PHE A 211 -33.62 9.31 19.13
CA PHE A 211 -33.23 8.38 20.20
C PHE A 211 -32.14 8.97 21.09
N PHE A 212 -32.35 10.17 21.61
CA PHE A 212 -31.44 10.76 22.57
C PHE A 212 -32.14 11.08 23.87
N GLY A 213 -31.98 10.20 24.86
CA GLY A 213 -32.30 10.53 26.23
C GLY A 213 -31.28 11.48 26.87
N PRO A 214 -31.57 12.11 28.00
CA PRO A 214 -30.72 13.15 28.61
C PRO A 214 -29.27 12.75 28.91
N GLY A 215 -29.00 11.48 29.10
CA GLY A 215 -27.64 10.97 29.39
C GLY A 215 -26.67 10.97 28.22
N MET A 216 -27.16 10.93 26.97
CA MET A 216 -26.31 10.86 25.78
C MET A 216 -25.72 12.23 25.40
N MET A 217 -26.38 13.32 25.79
CA MET A 217 -25.87 14.69 25.58
C MET A 217 -24.59 14.98 26.38
N VAL A 218 -24.38 14.28 27.49
CA VAL A 218 -23.16 14.41 28.31
C VAL A 218 -21.98 13.75 27.62
N ILE A 219 -22.17 12.61 26.97
CA ILE A 219 -21.12 11.89 26.23
C ILE A 219 -20.69 12.69 25.00
N LEU A 220 -21.63 13.29 24.26
CA LEU A 220 -21.31 14.10 23.08
C LEU A 220 -20.56 15.39 23.45
N LYS A 221 -20.81 15.98 24.62
CA LYS A 221 -20.05 17.12 25.12
C LYS A 221 -18.59 16.77 25.50
N GLN A 222 -18.34 15.55 25.95
CA GLN A 222 -16.98 15.08 26.26
C GLN A 222 -16.16 14.71 25.01
N ILE A 223 -16.80 14.35 23.90
CA ILE A 223 -16.12 14.04 22.63
C ILE A 223 -15.67 15.33 21.90
N GLN A 224 -16.29 16.48 22.17
CA GLN A 224 -15.91 17.77 21.58
C GLN A 224 -14.70 18.45 22.25
N ILE A 225 -14.20 17.91 23.35
CA ILE A 225 -13.12 18.53 24.17
C ILE A 225 -11.78 17.75 24.02
N LEU A 226 -11.72 16.72 23.22
CA LEU A 226 -10.52 15.98 22.87
C LEU A 226 -10.20 16.18 21.37
#